data_c499ac2486cdd3032666ddedf7fa4486
#
_entry.id   c499ac2486cdd3032666ddedf7fa4486
#
_cell.length_a   1.000
_cell.length_b   1.000
_cell.length_c   1.000
_cell.angle_alpha   90.00
_cell.angle_beta   90.00
_cell.angle_gamma   90.00
#
_symmetry.space_group_name_H-M   'P 1'
#
loop_
_entity.id
_entity.type
_entity.pdbx_description
1 polymer ?
#
loop_
_entity_poly.entity_id
_entity_poly.type
_entity_poly.pdbx_seq_one_letter_code
_entity_poly.pdbx_strand_id
1 'polypeptide(L)'
;MLDYRVKTFLEVYRKASFTAAARELHISQPAVSQHIHQLEAHYGCPLFSTQTRMIRPTPAGDLLFTRLSIMVHDERRLEEELALLATGCASSDVRPLRLGCTRTIADYLAPRLLADHAAHYPNQSILMTCGNTRELLDSIREGALDFALVEGSFDHASFGYETLSTEPFIAVAAPGTLAAPATIHDLLHHPLILRETGSGTREILEANLAARGLAINDFSHRMELASINAIKALVQSGGDVSFMYRIAVEHELERGSLLDVTPADCPISHDFSLVWERGSQYANDYRKLCREWRERALSAHDSGLR
;
A
#
# COMPACT_ATOMS: atom_id res chain seq x y z
N MET A 1 28.20 -6.63 2.37
CA MET A 1 27.66 -7.99 2.11
C MET A 1 27.26 -8.61 3.43
N LEU A 2 25.96 -8.72 3.67
CA LEU A 2 25.43 -9.29 4.90
C LEU A 2 25.71 -10.81 4.96
N ASP A 3 25.98 -11.29 6.16
CA ASP A 3 26.28 -12.71 6.43
C ASP A 3 25.09 -13.61 6.03
N TYR A 4 25.32 -14.77 5.45
CA TYR A 4 24.30 -15.74 5.08
C TYR A 4 23.39 -16.16 6.26
N ARG A 5 23.89 -16.09 7.51
CA ARG A 5 23.11 -16.35 8.72
C ARG A 5 22.01 -15.32 8.93
N VAL A 6 22.22 -14.08 8.48
CA VAL A 6 21.21 -13.03 8.49
C VAL A 6 20.02 -13.43 7.60
N LYS A 7 20.29 -13.90 6.37
CA LYS A 7 19.24 -14.40 5.47
C LYS A 7 18.48 -15.56 6.10
N THR A 8 19.19 -16.47 6.76
CA THR A 8 18.58 -17.60 7.46
C THR A 8 17.68 -17.14 8.61
N PHE A 9 18.13 -16.18 9.42
CA PHE A 9 17.35 -15.62 10.51
C PHE A 9 16.06 -14.96 10.02
N LEU A 10 16.14 -14.10 9.00
CA LEU A 10 15.00 -13.41 8.42
C LEU A 10 13.96 -14.41 7.89
N GLU A 11 14.42 -15.49 7.24
CA GLU A 11 13.53 -16.51 6.70
C GLU A 11 12.85 -17.35 7.80
N VAL A 12 13.57 -17.70 8.87
CA VAL A 12 12.98 -18.38 10.03
C VAL A 12 11.94 -17.49 10.73
N TYR A 13 12.22 -16.20 10.83
CA TYR A 13 11.31 -15.24 11.43
C TYR A 13 9.99 -15.14 10.62
N ARG A 14 10.08 -14.98 9.28
CA ARG A 14 8.93 -14.88 8.38
C ARG A 14 8.06 -16.14 8.36
N LYS A 15 8.70 -17.29 8.25
CA LYS A 15 7.99 -18.59 8.15
C LYS A 15 7.53 -19.14 9.51
N ALA A 16 8.02 -18.59 10.63
CA ALA A 16 7.84 -19.11 11.98
C ALA A 16 8.13 -20.65 12.06
N SER A 17 9.07 -21.13 11.23
CA SER A 17 9.38 -22.56 11.07
C SER A 17 10.78 -22.79 10.52
N PHE A 18 11.63 -23.51 11.29
CA PHE A 18 12.97 -23.91 10.82
C PHE A 18 12.90 -24.82 9.59
N THR A 19 11.92 -25.70 9.53
CA THR A 19 11.76 -26.64 8.40
C THR A 19 11.29 -25.91 7.14
N ALA A 20 10.37 -24.95 7.26
CA ALA A 20 9.91 -24.16 6.13
C ALA A 20 11.03 -23.26 5.59
N ALA A 21 11.78 -22.61 6.49
CA ALA A 21 12.95 -21.80 6.12
C ALA A 21 14.04 -22.65 5.42
N ALA A 22 14.29 -23.86 5.91
CA ALA A 22 15.25 -24.77 5.31
C ALA A 22 14.88 -25.13 3.85
N ARG A 23 13.60 -25.37 3.58
CA ARG A 23 13.10 -25.64 2.22
C ARG A 23 13.27 -24.42 1.31
N GLU A 24 12.91 -23.25 1.79
CA GLU A 24 13.02 -22.00 1.03
C GLU A 24 14.46 -21.66 0.66
N LEU A 25 15.37 -21.86 1.62
CA LEU A 25 16.81 -21.59 1.46
C LEU A 25 17.58 -22.74 0.77
N HIS A 26 16.91 -23.84 0.44
CA HIS A 26 17.54 -25.04 -0.15
C HIS A 26 18.71 -25.59 0.67
N ILE A 27 18.60 -25.55 2.02
CA ILE A 27 19.59 -26.11 2.94
C ILE A 27 18.91 -27.08 3.92
N SER A 28 19.71 -27.80 4.70
CA SER A 28 19.17 -28.74 5.70
C SER A 28 18.62 -27.98 6.94
N GLN A 29 17.61 -28.52 7.60
CA GLN A 29 17.08 -27.98 8.85
C GLN A 29 18.16 -27.90 9.96
N PRO A 30 19.06 -28.89 10.15
CA PRO A 30 20.20 -28.74 11.06
C PRO A 30 21.11 -27.55 10.76
N ALA A 31 21.35 -27.24 9.47
CA ALA A 31 22.12 -26.05 9.08
C ALA A 31 21.40 -24.77 9.49
N VAL A 32 20.09 -24.67 9.26
CA VAL A 32 19.28 -23.54 9.74
C VAL A 32 19.42 -23.35 11.25
N SER A 33 19.25 -24.44 12.02
CA SER A 33 19.43 -24.39 13.49
C SER A 33 20.81 -23.92 13.89
N GLN A 34 21.85 -24.42 13.23
CA GLN A 34 23.24 -24.02 13.50
C GLN A 34 23.46 -22.53 13.22
N HIS A 35 22.92 -21.99 12.12
CA HIS A 35 23.01 -20.57 11.79
C HIS A 35 22.35 -19.69 12.86
N ILE A 36 21.17 -20.07 13.34
CA ILE A 36 20.47 -19.35 14.40
C ILE A 36 21.27 -19.40 15.69
N HIS A 37 21.74 -20.57 16.14
CA HIS A 37 22.56 -20.68 17.35
C HIS A 37 23.84 -19.85 17.27
N GLN A 38 24.48 -19.77 16.09
CA GLN A 38 25.66 -18.92 15.89
C GLN A 38 25.32 -17.43 16.02
N LEU A 39 24.16 -16.98 15.52
CA LEU A 39 23.70 -15.60 15.70
C LEU A 39 23.36 -15.32 17.16
N GLU A 40 22.66 -16.22 17.85
CA GLU A 40 22.35 -16.11 19.27
C GLU A 40 23.62 -16.03 20.13
N ALA A 41 24.62 -16.84 19.80
CA ALA A 41 25.93 -16.79 20.46
C ALA A 41 26.68 -15.49 20.16
N HIS A 42 26.58 -14.96 18.94
CA HIS A 42 27.21 -13.70 18.56
C HIS A 42 26.61 -12.49 19.29
N TYR A 43 25.27 -12.44 19.40
CA TYR A 43 24.56 -11.35 20.09
C TYR A 43 24.39 -11.58 21.60
N GLY A 44 24.70 -12.77 22.10
CA GLY A 44 24.63 -13.13 23.51
C GLY A 44 23.22 -13.24 24.09
N CYS A 45 22.21 -13.41 23.23
CA CYS A 45 20.81 -13.51 23.62
C CYS A 45 20.02 -14.44 22.69
N PRO A 46 18.98 -15.13 23.20
CA PRO A 46 18.08 -15.93 22.37
C PRO A 46 17.26 -15.03 21.45
N LEU A 47 17.15 -15.42 20.18
CA LEU A 47 16.36 -14.73 19.16
C LEU A 47 14.98 -15.35 18.98
N PHE A 48 14.85 -16.66 19.30
CA PHE A 48 13.58 -17.37 19.26
C PHE A 48 13.32 -18.09 20.59
N SER A 49 12.05 -18.14 20.99
CA SER A 49 11.59 -18.93 22.12
C SER A 49 11.21 -20.33 21.66
N THR A 50 11.74 -21.35 22.34
CA THR A 50 11.43 -22.77 22.10
C THR A 50 10.51 -23.36 23.18
N GLN A 51 9.95 -22.52 24.07
CA GLN A 51 9.13 -22.98 25.21
C GLN A 51 7.77 -23.55 24.79
N THR A 52 7.36 -23.38 23.54
CA THR A 52 6.12 -23.91 22.98
C THR A 52 6.40 -24.69 21.71
N ARG A 53 5.43 -25.52 21.26
CA ARG A 53 5.51 -26.20 19.94
C ARG A 53 5.64 -25.24 18.75
N MET A 54 5.33 -23.96 18.94
CA MET A 54 5.42 -22.92 17.92
C MET A 54 6.65 -22.06 18.18
N ILE A 55 7.43 -21.81 17.14
CA ILE A 55 8.55 -20.88 17.17
C ILE A 55 7.98 -19.47 17.26
N ARG A 56 8.41 -18.71 18.28
CA ARG A 56 8.06 -17.30 18.44
C ARG A 56 9.34 -16.49 18.60
N PRO A 57 9.44 -15.32 17.96
CA PRO A 57 10.56 -14.42 18.20
C PRO A 57 10.55 -13.94 19.66
N THR A 58 11.73 -13.64 20.18
CA THR A 58 11.91 -12.90 21.43
C THR A 58 11.88 -11.40 21.12
N PRO A 59 11.79 -10.51 22.15
CA PRO A 59 11.96 -9.08 21.93
C PRO A 59 13.29 -8.71 21.24
N ALA A 60 14.36 -9.49 21.48
CA ALA A 60 15.63 -9.35 20.77
C ALA A 60 15.52 -9.79 19.30
N GLY A 61 14.76 -10.86 19.05
CA GLY A 61 14.45 -11.31 17.70
C GLY A 61 13.65 -10.30 16.91
N ASP A 62 12.63 -9.67 17.52
CA ASP A 62 11.82 -8.63 16.89
C ASP A 62 12.67 -7.39 16.54
N LEU A 63 13.49 -6.95 17.47
CA LEU A 63 14.41 -5.82 17.23
C LEU A 63 15.40 -6.14 16.10
N LEU A 64 16.00 -7.34 16.14
CA LEU A 64 16.97 -7.76 15.14
C LEU A 64 16.32 -7.88 13.75
N PHE A 65 15.11 -8.45 13.67
CA PHE A 65 14.36 -8.55 12.42
C PHE A 65 14.13 -7.16 11.80
N THR A 66 13.62 -6.22 12.58
CA THR A 66 13.36 -4.85 12.11
C THR A 66 14.63 -4.19 11.56
N ARG A 67 15.75 -4.32 12.27
CA ARG A 67 17.00 -3.67 11.83
C ARG A 67 17.64 -4.35 10.63
N LEU A 68 17.66 -5.69 10.60
CA LEU A 68 18.27 -6.43 9.50
C LEU A 68 17.44 -6.34 8.22
N SER A 69 16.12 -6.25 8.29
CA SER A 69 15.28 -6.03 7.11
C SER A 69 15.65 -4.73 6.39
N ILE A 70 15.83 -3.64 7.12
CA ILE A 70 16.30 -2.36 6.58
C ILE A 70 17.66 -2.52 5.92
N MET A 71 18.61 -3.15 6.62
CA MET A 71 19.98 -3.33 6.12
C MET A 71 20.05 -4.17 4.84
N VAL A 72 19.24 -5.23 4.73
CA VAL A 72 19.16 -6.07 3.52
C VAL A 72 18.60 -5.28 2.35
N HIS A 73 17.57 -4.45 2.60
CA HIS A 73 17.00 -3.59 1.58
C HIS A 73 18.03 -2.56 1.07
N ASP A 74 18.69 -1.87 1.99
CA ASP A 74 19.69 -0.86 1.66
C ASP A 74 20.93 -1.49 0.98
N GLU A 75 21.34 -2.73 1.38
CA GLU A 75 22.41 -3.49 0.71
C GLU A 75 22.07 -3.77 -0.76
N ARG A 76 20.86 -4.25 -1.04
CA ARG A 76 20.43 -4.51 -2.42
C ARG A 76 20.51 -3.23 -3.27
N ARG A 77 20.04 -2.10 -2.75
CA ARG A 77 20.13 -0.81 -3.45
C ARG A 77 21.55 -0.39 -3.71
N LEU A 78 22.43 -0.55 -2.73
CA LEU A 78 23.87 -0.28 -2.88
C LEU A 78 24.51 -1.17 -3.96
N GLU A 79 24.18 -2.47 -3.99
CA GLU A 79 24.67 -3.39 -5.02
C GLU A 79 24.22 -2.96 -6.42
N GLU A 80 22.97 -2.50 -6.57
CA GLU A 80 22.43 -1.96 -7.83
C GLU A 80 23.19 -0.68 -8.25
N GLU A 81 23.44 0.24 -7.32
CA GLU A 81 24.20 1.46 -7.59
C GLU A 81 25.66 1.15 -8.04
N LEU A 82 26.30 0.23 -7.35
CA LEU A 82 27.66 -0.22 -7.73
C LEU A 82 27.69 -0.90 -9.09
N ALA A 83 26.68 -1.71 -9.42
CA ALA A 83 26.57 -2.33 -10.74
C ALA A 83 26.39 -1.29 -11.86
N LEU A 84 25.62 -0.24 -11.63
CA LEU A 84 25.47 0.87 -12.58
C LEU A 84 26.78 1.64 -12.77
N LEU A 85 27.49 1.95 -11.70
CA LEU A 85 28.81 2.58 -11.78
C LEU A 85 29.81 1.73 -12.56
N ALA A 86 29.81 0.41 -12.38
CA ALA A 86 30.69 -0.52 -13.10
C ALA A 86 30.41 -0.56 -14.62
N THR A 87 29.18 -0.23 -15.05
CA THR A 87 28.82 -0.15 -16.48
C THR A 87 29.02 1.25 -17.08
N GLY A 88 29.57 2.20 -16.31
CA GLY A 88 29.77 3.58 -16.74
C GLY A 88 28.50 4.44 -16.73
N CYS A 89 27.38 3.90 -16.24
CA CYS A 89 26.12 4.61 -16.06
C CYS A 89 26.09 5.22 -14.65
N ALA A 90 26.62 6.43 -14.50
CA ALA A 90 26.71 7.09 -13.20
C ALA A 90 25.40 7.79 -12.75
N SER A 91 24.29 7.68 -13.51
CA SER A 91 23.07 8.39 -13.18
C SER A 91 22.11 7.50 -12.39
N SER A 92 21.56 8.04 -11.30
CA SER A 92 20.48 7.43 -10.51
C SER A 92 19.23 7.11 -11.35
N ASP A 93 19.13 7.73 -12.52
CA ASP A 93 18.00 7.68 -13.45
C ASP A 93 17.87 6.34 -14.20
N VAL A 94 18.85 5.43 -14.04
CA VAL A 94 18.84 4.10 -14.66
C VAL A 94 18.43 2.99 -13.67
N ARG A 95 18.45 3.28 -12.36
CA ARG A 95 18.09 2.28 -11.36
C ARG A 95 16.58 1.95 -11.44
N PRO A 96 16.21 0.66 -11.41
CA PRO A 96 14.82 0.28 -11.41
C PRO A 96 14.05 0.91 -10.25
N LEU A 97 12.89 1.47 -10.53
CA LEU A 97 11.94 1.98 -9.55
C LEU A 97 10.95 0.86 -9.22
N ARG A 98 11.06 0.28 -8.03
CA ARG A 98 10.16 -0.79 -7.58
C ARG A 98 9.14 -0.23 -6.60
N LEU A 99 7.89 -0.12 -7.02
CA LEU A 99 6.84 0.44 -6.19
C LEU A 99 5.63 -0.49 -6.08
N GLY A 100 4.94 -0.39 -4.95
CA GLY A 100 3.63 -0.96 -4.75
C GLY A 100 2.55 0.09 -4.85
N CYS A 101 1.36 -0.29 -5.32
CA CYS A 101 0.18 0.58 -5.27
C CYS A 101 -1.02 -0.20 -4.80
N THR A 102 -1.85 0.38 -3.92
CA THR A 102 -3.19 -0.15 -3.67
C THR A 102 -4.06 0.01 -4.91
N ARG A 103 -5.13 -0.78 -5.02
CA ARG A 103 -5.89 -0.92 -6.28
C ARG A 103 -6.41 0.40 -6.83
N THR A 104 -6.99 1.24 -5.99
CA THR A 104 -7.50 2.55 -6.44
C THR A 104 -6.36 3.42 -6.98
N ILE A 105 -5.25 3.48 -6.26
CA ILE A 105 -4.08 4.25 -6.69
C ILE A 105 -3.50 3.67 -7.97
N ALA A 106 -3.38 2.34 -8.08
CA ALA A 106 -2.85 1.66 -9.26
C ALA A 106 -3.67 1.95 -10.53
N ASP A 107 -5.00 1.99 -10.40
CA ASP A 107 -5.89 2.13 -11.56
C ASP A 107 -6.11 3.60 -11.97
N TYR A 108 -6.12 4.55 -11.01
CA TYR A 108 -6.60 5.91 -11.28
C TYR A 108 -5.55 7.01 -11.08
N LEU A 109 -4.55 6.83 -10.20
CA LEU A 109 -3.51 7.83 -9.94
C LEU A 109 -2.17 7.45 -10.56
N ALA A 110 -1.70 6.22 -10.32
CA ALA A 110 -0.38 5.77 -10.73
C ALA A 110 -0.13 5.90 -12.25
N PRO A 111 -1.08 5.64 -13.17
CA PRO A 111 -0.84 5.79 -14.60
C PRO A 111 -0.40 7.20 -14.99
N ARG A 112 -1.02 8.22 -14.40
CA ARG A 112 -0.67 9.65 -14.65
C ARG A 112 0.70 9.98 -14.07
N LEU A 113 0.96 9.59 -12.82
CA LEU A 113 2.25 9.82 -12.15
C LEU A 113 3.40 9.12 -12.88
N LEU A 114 3.19 7.88 -13.30
CA LEU A 114 4.23 7.07 -13.95
C LEU A 114 4.47 7.48 -15.40
N ALA A 115 3.45 7.94 -16.13
CA ALA A 115 3.62 8.50 -17.46
C ALA A 115 4.48 9.76 -17.42
N ASP A 116 4.21 10.67 -16.48
CA ASP A 116 5.01 11.87 -16.28
C ASP A 116 6.43 11.53 -15.81
N HIS A 117 6.55 10.59 -14.87
CA HIS A 117 7.85 10.12 -14.39
C HIS A 117 8.70 9.54 -15.52
N ALA A 118 8.13 8.67 -16.36
CA ALA A 118 8.81 8.05 -17.49
C ALA A 118 9.25 9.07 -18.55
N ALA A 119 8.52 10.17 -18.73
CA ALA A 119 8.92 11.25 -19.62
C ALA A 119 10.17 12.00 -19.11
N HIS A 120 10.32 12.14 -17.77
CA HIS A 120 11.47 12.77 -17.15
C HIS A 120 12.69 11.84 -17.00
N TYR A 121 12.44 10.54 -16.81
CA TYR A 121 13.45 9.51 -16.59
C TYR A 121 13.31 8.37 -17.61
N PRO A 122 13.55 8.63 -18.92
CA PRO A 122 13.23 7.69 -20.01
C PRO A 122 14.04 6.38 -19.97
N ASN A 123 15.15 6.34 -19.26
CA ASN A 123 16.00 5.16 -19.13
C ASN A 123 15.73 4.36 -17.85
N GLN A 124 14.84 4.81 -16.99
CA GLN A 124 14.52 4.14 -15.74
C GLN A 124 13.46 3.06 -15.95
N SER A 125 13.77 1.83 -15.59
CA SER A 125 12.79 0.74 -15.53
C SER A 125 11.83 0.96 -14.36
N ILE A 126 10.54 0.79 -14.60
CA ILE A 126 9.49 0.90 -13.59
C ILE A 126 8.85 -0.48 -13.40
N LEU A 127 8.84 -0.94 -12.16
CA LEU A 127 8.24 -2.21 -11.73
C LEU A 127 7.16 -1.89 -10.69
N MET A 128 5.90 -1.99 -11.08
CA MET A 128 4.76 -1.72 -10.18
C MET A 128 4.03 -3.00 -9.83
N THR A 129 3.82 -3.22 -8.53
CA THR A 129 3.02 -4.32 -7.99
C THR A 129 1.73 -3.75 -7.41
N CYS A 130 0.59 -4.40 -7.69
CA CYS A 130 -0.70 -4.05 -7.10
C CYS A 130 -1.05 -5.04 -5.98
N GLY A 131 -1.52 -4.53 -4.84
CA GLY A 131 -1.92 -5.36 -3.69
C GLY A 131 -2.76 -4.57 -2.69
N ASN A 132 -3.12 -5.19 -1.57
CA ASN A 132 -3.67 -4.47 -0.43
C ASN A 132 -2.55 -3.85 0.41
N THR A 133 -2.90 -2.92 1.31
CA THR A 133 -1.91 -2.20 2.13
C THR A 133 -0.99 -3.16 2.89
N ARG A 134 -1.52 -4.21 3.52
CA ARG A 134 -0.73 -5.18 4.29
C ARG A 134 0.28 -5.92 3.40
N GLU A 135 -0.16 -6.46 2.27
CA GLU A 135 0.71 -7.18 1.31
C GLU A 135 1.86 -6.29 0.81
N LEU A 136 1.55 -5.02 0.52
CA LEU A 136 2.55 -4.07 0.05
C LEU A 136 3.56 -3.69 1.14
N LEU A 137 3.10 -3.48 2.38
CA LEU A 137 3.98 -3.20 3.51
C LEU A 137 4.87 -4.39 3.86
N ASP A 138 4.36 -5.60 3.78
CA ASP A 138 5.17 -6.81 3.93
C ASP A 138 6.21 -6.92 2.81
N SER A 139 5.85 -6.60 1.57
CA SER A 139 6.79 -6.58 0.43
C SER A 139 7.89 -5.51 0.58
N ILE A 140 7.60 -4.36 1.22
CA ILE A 140 8.62 -3.38 1.60
C ILE A 140 9.58 -3.97 2.64
N ARG A 141 9.06 -4.59 3.71
CA ARG A 141 9.87 -5.24 4.75
C ARG A 141 10.73 -6.39 4.20
N GLU A 142 10.25 -7.06 3.18
CA GLU A 142 10.99 -8.12 2.47
C GLU A 142 12.05 -7.57 1.49
N GLY A 143 12.04 -6.26 1.27
CA GLY A 143 12.92 -5.61 0.32
C GLY A 143 12.55 -5.87 -1.15
N ALA A 144 11.37 -6.40 -1.44
CA ALA A 144 10.87 -6.59 -2.80
C ALA A 144 10.45 -5.27 -3.44
N LEU A 145 9.94 -4.33 -2.64
CA LEU A 145 9.55 -2.98 -3.05
C LEU A 145 10.44 -1.93 -2.37
N ASP A 146 10.68 -0.84 -3.06
CA ASP A 146 11.39 0.32 -2.53
C ASP A 146 10.46 1.17 -1.65
N PHE A 147 9.21 1.34 -2.08
CA PHE A 147 8.15 2.05 -1.38
C PHE A 147 6.78 1.61 -1.91
N ALA A 148 5.71 2.06 -1.27
CA ALA A 148 4.36 1.86 -1.77
C ALA A 148 3.53 3.15 -1.68
N LEU A 149 2.57 3.29 -2.59
CA LEU A 149 1.49 4.26 -2.53
C LEU A 149 0.27 3.57 -1.94
N VAL A 150 -0.18 4.02 -0.80
CA VAL A 150 -1.28 3.39 -0.06
C VAL A 150 -2.34 4.41 0.36
N GLU A 151 -3.58 3.95 0.42
CA GLU A 151 -4.75 4.68 0.88
C GLU A 151 -5.26 4.18 2.23
N GLY A 152 -4.76 3.03 2.70
CA GLY A 152 -5.20 2.40 3.94
C GLY A 152 -4.42 2.85 5.16
N SER A 153 -4.91 2.45 6.33
CA SER A 153 -4.20 2.66 7.59
C SER A 153 -2.96 1.78 7.68
N PHE A 154 -1.90 2.32 8.24
CA PHE A 154 -0.64 1.62 8.49
C PHE A 154 0.01 2.09 9.79
N ASP A 155 0.97 1.31 10.30
CA ASP A 155 1.69 1.64 11.53
C ASP A 155 2.74 2.73 11.27
N HIS A 156 2.43 3.95 11.67
CA HIS A 156 3.31 5.11 11.57
C HIS A 156 4.59 4.99 12.42
N ALA A 157 4.64 4.06 13.39
CA ALA A 157 5.85 3.80 14.17
C ALA A 157 6.87 2.96 13.38
N SER A 158 6.40 2.03 12.56
CA SER A 158 7.23 1.13 11.75
C SER A 158 7.65 1.71 10.40
N PHE A 159 6.82 2.58 9.81
CA PHE A 159 7.04 3.10 8.47
C PHE A 159 7.29 4.61 8.46
N GLY A 160 8.20 5.06 7.58
CA GLY A 160 8.28 6.45 7.16
C GLY A 160 7.25 6.71 6.08
N TYR A 161 6.71 7.92 6.01
CA TYR A 161 5.73 8.26 5.00
C TYR A 161 5.75 9.75 4.66
N GLU A 162 5.15 10.07 3.54
CA GLU A 162 4.86 11.42 3.07
C GLU A 162 3.48 11.41 2.41
N THR A 163 2.61 12.36 2.75
CA THR A 163 1.31 12.50 2.07
C THR A 163 1.53 12.97 0.65
N LEU A 164 1.04 12.22 -0.32
CA LEU A 164 1.08 12.56 -1.75
C LEU A 164 -0.08 13.49 -2.12
N SER A 165 -1.30 13.12 -1.75
CA SER A 165 -2.51 13.92 -1.94
C SER A 165 -3.56 13.57 -0.88
N THR A 166 -4.56 14.44 -0.72
CA THR A 166 -5.77 14.18 0.09
C THR A 166 -6.95 14.10 -0.86
N GLU A 167 -7.57 12.94 -0.93
CA GLU A 167 -8.59 12.62 -1.93
C GLU A 167 -9.99 12.58 -1.30
N PRO A 168 -10.98 13.24 -1.94
CA PRO A 168 -12.37 13.10 -1.53
C PRO A 168 -12.88 11.67 -1.74
N PHE A 169 -13.54 11.12 -0.71
CA PHE A 169 -14.22 9.84 -0.78
C PHE A 169 -15.73 10.10 -0.74
N ILE A 170 -16.40 9.92 -1.87
CA ILE A 170 -17.74 10.42 -2.14
C ILE A 170 -18.77 9.30 -2.29
N ALA A 171 -20.02 9.58 -1.98
CA ALA A 171 -21.15 8.74 -2.33
C ALA A 171 -21.58 9.02 -3.78
N VAL A 172 -21.82 7.98 -4.55
CA VAL A 172 -22.23 8.08 -5.96
C VAL A 172 -23.47 7.25 -6.25
N ALA A 173 -24.29 7.74 -7.16
CA ALA A 173 -25.47 7.07 -7.67
C ALA A 173 -25.74 7.42 -9.13
N ALA A 174 -26.55 6.62 -9.84
CA ALA A 174 -27.02 6.96 -11.18
C ALA A 174 -28.04 8.12 -11.13
N PRO A 175 -28.15 8.93 -12.21
CA PRO A 175 -29.18 9.95 -12.32
C PRO A 175 -30.58 9.35 -12.11
N GLY A 176 -31.39 10.02 -11.28
CA GLY A 176 -32.76 9.60 -10.98
C GLY A 176 -32.91 8.47 -9.94
N THR A 177 -31.81 7.93 -9.40
CA THR A 177 -31.85 6.91 -8.35
C THR A 177 -32.40 7.48 -7.04
N LEU A 178 -31.95 8.65 -6.64
CA LEU A 178 -32.41 9.36 -5.45
C LEU A 178 -32.33 10.86 -5.64
N ALA A 179 -33.12 11.59 -4.85
CA ALA A 179 -32.92 13.03 -4.67
C ALA A 179 -31.64 13.26 -3.87
N ALA A 180 -31.01 14.44 -4.02
CA ALA A 180 -29.80 14.76 -3.26
C ALA A 180 -30.07 14.56 -1.75
N PRO A 181 -29.36 13.62 -1.07
CA PRO A 181 -29.61 13.35 0.33
C PRO A 181 -29.14 14.52 1.19
N ALA A 182 -29.89 14.85 2.22
CA ALA A 182 -29.53 15.87 3.19
C ALA A 182 -28.58 15.32 4.25
N THR A 183 -28.76 14.05 4.61
CA THR A 183 -28.02 13.36 5.66
C THR A 183 -27.59 11.96 5.24
N ILE A 184 -26.61 11.39 5.97
CA ILE A 184 -26.18 10.00 5.75
C ILE A 184 -27.34 9.01 5.99
N HIS A 185 -28.28 9.32 6.88
CA HIS A 185 -29.45 8.49 7.14
C HIS A 185 -30.36 8.33 5.92
N ASP A 186 -30.42 9.32 5.04
CA ASP A 186 -31.21 9.24 3.80
C ASP A 186 -30.64 8.15 2.88
N LEU A 187 -29.31 7.98 2.87
CA LEU A 187 -28.65 6.94 2.08
C LEU A 187 -28.88 5.51 2.61
N LEU A 188 -29.16 5.34 3.92
CA LEU A 188 -29.38 4.01 4.50
C LEU A 188 -30.60 3.30 3.92
N HIS A 189 -31.55 4.04 3.36
CA HIS A 189 -32.76 3.50 2.72
C HIS A 189 -32.45 2.89 1.33
N HIS A 190 -31.27 3.13 0.77
CA HIS A 190 -30.86 2.62 -0.53
C HIS A 190 -29.95 1.39 -0.39
N PRO A 191 -29.95 0.46 -1.37
CA PRO A 191 -28.98 -0.60 -1.42
C PRO A 191 -27.57 -0.06 -1.57
N LEU A 192 -26.60 -0.64 -0.84
CA LEU A 192 -25.20 -0.28 -0.89
C LEU A 192 -24.41 -1.33 -1.67
N ILE A 193 -23.70 -0.90 -2.71
CA ILE A 193 -22.64 -1.71 -3.33
C ILE A 193 -21.30 -1.27 -2.76
N LEU A 194 -20.53 -2.22 -2.23
CA LEU A 194 -19.26 -1.93 -1.58
C LEU A 194 -18.17 -2.92 -1.97
N ARG A 195 -16.95 -2.57 -1.62
CA ARG A 195 -15.78 -3.43 -1.81
C ARG A 195 -15.79 -4.61 -0.83
N GLU A 196 -15.02 -5.62 -1.17
CA GLU A 196 -14.79 -6.82 -0.37
C GLU A 196 -14.11 -6.50 0.98
N THR A 197 -14.29 -7.42 1.94
CA THR A 197 -13.63 -7.36 3.24
C THR A 197 -12.09 -7.36 3.05
N GLY A 198 -11.39 -6.47 3.78
CA GLY A 198 -9.94 -6.26 3.67
C GLY A 198 -9.53 -5.24 2.59
N SER A 199 -10.49 -4.62 1.90
CA SER A 199 -10.25 -3.47 1.05
C SER A 199 -10.09 -2.19 1.87
N GLY A 200 -9.04 -1.41 1.61
CA GLY A 200 -8.83 -0.12 2.28
C GLY A 200 -9.99 0.85 2.11
N THR A 201 -10.61 0.91 0.93
CA THR A 201 -11.80 1.74 0.67
C THR A 201 -13.00 1.33 1.53
N ARG A 202 -13.18 0.03 1.79
CA ARG A 202 -14.22 -0.45 2.70
C ARG A 202 -13.90 -0.08 4.14
N GLU A 203 -12.68 -0.26 4.59
CA GLU A 203 -12.24 0.11 5.94
C GLU A 203 -12.48 1.60 6.23
N ILE A 204 -12.24 2.47 5.25
CA ILE A 204 -12.50 3.91 5.36
C ILE A 204 -14.00 4.17 5.53
N LEU A 205 -14.85 3.54 4.74
CA LEU A 205 -16.32 3.67 4.89
C LEU A 205 -16.77 3.19 6.27
N GLU A 206 -16.36 1.98 6.68
CA GLU A 206 -16.71 1.39 7.98
C GLU A 206 -16.28 2.29 9.14
N ALA A 207 -15.04 2.81 9.11
CA ALA A 207 -14.55 3.73 10.15
C ALA A 207 -15.36 5.02 10.23
N ASN A 208 -15.72 5.60 9.07
CA ASN A 208 -16.52 6.84 9.01
C ASN A 208 -17.96 6.64 9.44
N LEU A 209 -18.58 5.52 9.11
CA LEU A 209 -19.92 5.14 9.61
C LEU A 209 -19.87 4.92 11.13
N ALA A 210 -18.89 4.15 11.63
CA ALA A 210 -18.73 3.88 13.05
C ALA A 210 -18.54 5.14 13.89
N ALA A 211 -17.78 6.13 13.39
CA ALA A 211 -17.64 7.43 14.03
C ALA A 211 -18.94 8.21 14.18
N ARG A 212 -19.99 7.83 13.44
CA ARG A 212 -21.34 8.39 13.47
C ARG A 212 -22.35 7.47 14.16
N GLY A 213 -21.89 6.37 14.76
CA GLY A 213 -22.74 5.36 15.40
C GLY A 213 -23.51 4.49 14.41
N LEU A 214 -23.05 4.42 13.17
CA LEU A 214 -23.65 3.66 12.06
C LEU A 214 -22.75 2.51 11.64
N ALA A 215 -23.34 1.55 10.94
CA ALA A 215 -22.64 0.40 10.37
C ALA A 215 -23.12 0.10 8.94
N ILE A 216 -22.33 -0.64 8.17
CA ILE A 216 -22.73 -1.13 6.84
C ILE A 216 -24.06 -1.92 6.91
N ASN A 217 -24.34 -2.57 8.03
CA ASN A 217 -25.54 -3.36 8.26
C ASN A 217 -26.83 -2.50 8.35
N ASP A 218 -26.71 -1.20 8.53
CA ASP A 218 -27.85 -0.28 8.61
C ASP A 218 -28.39 0.10 7.22
N PHE A 219 -27.66 -0.19 6.15
CA PHE A 219 -28.18 -0.03 4.79
C PHE A 219 -29.24 -1.08 4.46
N SER A 220 -30.25 -0.69 3.67
CA SER A 220 -31.42 -1.52 3.35
C SER A 220 -31.04 -2.86 2.73
N HIS A 221 -30.03 -2.90 1.89
CA HIS A 221 -29.48 -4.09 1.26
C HIS A 221 -27.99 -3.88 0.94
N ARG A 222 -27.24 -4.97 0.72
CA ARG A 222 -25.80 -4.91 0.43
C ARG A 222 -25.41 -5.86 -0.68
N MET A 223 -24.48 -5.40 -1.51
CA MET A 223 -23.79 -6.21 -2.51
C MET A 223 -22.28 -6.00 -2.36
N GLU A 224 -21.52 -7.07 -2.24
CA GLU A 224 -20.05 -7.02 -2.07
C GLU A 224 -19.34 -7.46 -3.34
N LEU A 225 -18.42 -6.65 -3.85
CA LEU A 225 -17.69 -6.87 -5.10
C LEU A 225 -16.22 -6.48 -4.97
N ALA A 226 -15.31 -7.26 -5.55
CA ALA A 226 -13.88 -6.99 -5.53
C ALA A 226 -13.40 -6.02 -6.63
N SER A 227 -14.22 -5.71 -7.63
CA SER A 227 -13.85 -4.85 -8.75
C SER A 227 -14.53 -3.50 -8.70
N ILE A 228 -13.74 -2.41 -8.63
CA ILE A 228 -14.26 -1.03 -8.70
C ILE A 228 -15.02 -0.80 -10.01
N ASN A 229 -14.52 -1.31 -11.14
CA ASN A 229 -15.18 -1.16 -12.43
C ASN A 229 -16.54 -1.88 -12.48
N ALA A 230 -16.66 -3.05 -11.84
CA ALA A 230 -17.95 -3.75 -11.73
C ALA A 230 -18.93 -2.97 -10.84
N ILE A 231 -18.44 -2.41 -9.73
CA ILE A 231 -19.25 -1.54 -8.85
C ILE A 231 -19.76 -0.33 -9.65
N LYS A 232 -18.90 0.37 -10.37
CA LYS A 232 -19.26 1.52 -11.21
C LYS A 232 -20.35 1.15 -12.21
N ALA A 233 -20.19 0.05 -12.94
CA ALA A 233 -21.15 -0.42 -13.94
C ALA A 233 -22.53 -0.73 -13.31
N LEU A 234 -22.56 -1.37 -12.14
CA LEU A 234 -23.79 -1.67 -11.44
C LEU A 234 -24.48 -0.40 -10.92
N VAL A 235 -23.74 0.51 -10.31
CA VAL A 235 -24.32 1.80 -9.86
C VAL A 235 -24.88 2.57 -11.03
N GLN A 236 -24.20 2.60 -12.17
CA GLN A 236 -24.71 3.24 -13.40
C GLN A 236 -26.00 2.60 -13.95
N SER A 237 -26.24 1.32 -13.68
CA SER A 237 -27.49 0.65 -14.08
C SER A 237 -28.72 1.09 -13.27
N GLY A 238 -28.52 1.78 -12.16
CA GLY A 238 -29.55 2.43 -11.34
C GLY A 238 -30.00 1.60 -10.14
N GLY A 239 -30.54 2.29 -9.14
CA GLY A 239 -31.14 1.68 -7.95
C GLY A 239 -30.26 1.61 -6.72
N ASP A 240 -28.94 1.66 -6.87
CA ASP A 240 -27.97 1.46 -5.81
C ASP A 240 -27.09 2.69 -5.57
N VAL A 241 -26.48 2.76 -4.37
CA VAL A 241 -25.44 3.73 -4.02
C VAL A 241 -24.10 3.02 -3.76
N SER A 242 -23.01 3.73 -3.96
CA SER A 242 -21.68 3.25 -3.56
C SER A 242 -20.83 4.41 -3.06
N PHE A 243 -19.79 4.08 -2.30
CA PHE A 243 -18.78 5.04 -1.85
C PHE A 243 -17.45 4.72 -2.49
N MET A 244 -16.80 5.71 -3.09
CA MET A 244 -15.49 5.57 -3.72
C MET A 244 -14.76 6.91 -3.83
N TYR A 245 -13.48 6.86 -4.09
CA TYR A 245 -12.72 8.09 -4.30
C TYR A 245 -13.19 8.81 -5.55
N ARG A 246 -13.28 10.15 -5.48
CA ARG A 246 -13.68 11.01 -6.60
C ARG A 246 -12.84 10.73 -7.85
N ILE A 247 -11.52 10.55 -7.69
CA ILE A 247 -10.61 10.24 -8.80
C ILE A 247 -11.01 8.96 -9.57
N ALA A 248 -11.67 8.01 -8.92
CA ALA A 248 -12.11 6.77 -9.56
C ALA A 248 -13.35 6.93 -10.45
N VAL A 249 -14.10 8.01 -10.28
CA VAL A 249 -15.36 8.30 -10.98
C VAL A 249 -15.38 9.66 -11.69
N GLU A 250 -14.26 10.34 -11.75
CA GLU A 250 -14.13 11.67 -12.33
C GLU A 250 -14.78 11.73 -13.74
N HIS A 251 -14.48 10.74 -14.56
CA HIS A 251 -15.00 10.65 -15.92
C HIS A 251 -16.53 10.40 -16.01
N GLU A 252 -17.05 9.59 -15.09
CA GLU A 252 -18.48 9.33 -14.99
C GLU A 252 -19.24 10.55 -14.47
N LEU A 253 -18.66 11.31 -13.55
CA LEU A 253 -19.21 12.58 -13.05
C LEU A 253 -19.24 13.64 -14.15
N GLU A 254 -18.15 13.80 -14.91
CA GLU A 254 -18.08 14.74 -16.03
C GLU A 254 -19.12 14.44 -17.13
N ARG A 255 -19.36 13.16 -17.41
CA ARG A 255 -20.36 12.72 -18.38
C ARG A 255 -21.79 12.72 -17.83
N GLY A 256 -21.95 12.94 -16.55
CA GLY A 256 -23.25 12.87 -15.88
C GLY A 256 -23.87 11.47 -15.83
N SER A 257 -23.06 10.41 -16.05
CA SER A 257 -23.54 9.01 -15.92
C SER A 257 -23.54 8.52 -14.47
N LEU A 258 -22.81 9.18 -13.59
CA LEU A 258 -22.92 9.13 -12.14
C LEU A 258 -23.05 10.55 -11.58
N LEU A 259 -23.68 10.65 -10.42
CA LEU A 259 -23.82 11.89 -9.66
C LEU A 259 -23.14 11.74 -8.30
N ASP A 260 -22.49 12.81 -7.84
CA ASP A 260 -22.06 12.93 -6.46
C ASP A 260 -23.29 13.20 -5.57
N VAL A 261 -23.60 12.23 -4.76
CA VAL A 261 -24.73 12.27 -3.81
C VAL A 261 -24.25 12.24 -2.36
N THR A 262 -23.06 12.76 -2.12
CA THR A 262 -22.44 12.80 -0.79
C THR A 262 -23.27 13.70 0.13
N PRO A 263 -23.77 13.19 1.26
CA PRO A 263 -24.52 14.00 2.21
C PRO A 263 -23.63 15.06 2.87
N ALA A 264 -24.19 16.24 3.11
CA ALA A 264 -23.44 17.36 3.69
C ALA A 264 -22.93 17.08 5.13
N ASP A 265 -23.59 16.18 5.87
CA ASP A 265 -23.20 15.75 7.21
C ASP A 265 -22.16 14.62 7.24
N CYS A 266 -21.77 14.10 6.04
CA CYS A 266 -20.82 13.01 5.92
C CYS A 266 -19.71 13.29 4.88
N PRO A 267 -18.99 14.41 4.96
CA PRO A 267 -17.82 14.62 4.13
C PRO A 267 -16.73 13.66 4.58
N ILE A 268 -16.13 12.93 3.63
CA ILE A 268 -15.04 12.01 3.87
C ILE A 268 -13.88 12.40 2.95
N SER A 269 -12.69 12.49 3.51
CA SER A 269 -11.45 12.59 2.74
C SER A 269 -10.41 11.69 3.37
N HIS A 270 -9.47 11.23 2.58
CA HIS A 270 -8.40 10.36 3.07
C HIS A 270 -7.10 10.63 2.30
N ASP A 271 -5.98 10.49 3.00
CA ASP A 271 -4.66 10.72 2.42
C ASP A 271 -4.19 9.51 1.61
N PHE A 272 -3.68 9.78 0.41
CA PHE A 272 -2.83 8.86 -0.32
C PHE A 272 -1.39 9.14 0.09
N SER A 273 -0.72 8.12 0.60
CA SER A 273 0.61 8.26 1.18
C SER A 273 1.64 7.43 0.44
N LEU A 274 2.82 8.01 0.21
CA LEU A 274 4.03 7.28 -0.17
C LEU A 274 4.68 6.78 1.12
N VAL A 275 4.84 5.45 1.23
CA VAL A 275 5.28 4.76 2.45
C VAL A 275 6.51 3.93 2.17
N TRP A 276 7.51 3.98 3.07
CA TRP A 276 8.77 3.21 2.99
C TRP A 276 9.18 2.68 4.35
N GLU A 277 10.15 1.76 4.40
CA GLU A 277 10.67 1.22 5.65
C GLU A 277 11.34 2.32 6.47
N ARG A 278 10.88 2.53 7.73
CA ARG A 278 11.44 3.55 8.61
C ARG A 278 12.90 3.26 8.97
N GLY A 279 13.76 4.24 8.76
CA GLY A 279 15.20 4.11 9.00
C GLY A 279 16.02 3.74 7.77
N SER A 280 15.39 3.55 6.60
CA SER A 280 16.11 3.42 5.34
C SER A 280 17.01 4.64 5.09
N GLN A 281 18.23 4.41 4.61
CA GLN A 281 19.18 5.45 4.22
C GLN A 281 18.65 6.29 3.04
N TYR A 282 17.72 5.73 2.26
CA TYR A 282 17.11 6.36 1.10
C TYR A 282 15.82 7.17 1.40
N ALA A 283 15.49 7.37 2.68
CA ALA A 283 14.28 8.11 3.08
C ALA A 283 14.18 9.52 2.46
N ASN A 284 15.33 10.20 2.25
CA ASN A 284 15.35 11.52 1.63
C ASN A 284 15.01 11.48 0.13
N ASP A 285 15.43 10.41 -0.57
CA ASP A 285 15.12 10.19 -1.97
C ASP A 285 13.61 9.98 -2.15
N TYR A 286 12.98 9.19 -1.26
CA TYR A 286 11.54 8.97 -1.29
C TYR A 286 10.75 10.24 -1.02
N ARG A 287 11.19 11.08 -0.05
CA ARG A 287 10.59 12.39 0.20
C ARG A 287 10.72 13.34 -1.00
N LYS A 288 11.89 13.33 -1.65
CA LYS A 288 12.13 14.12 -2.86
C LYS A 288 11.21 13.67 -3.99
N LEU A 289 11.13 12.37 -4.26
CA LEU A 289 10.25 11.79 -5.27
C LEU A 289 8.77 12.13 -5.00
N CYS A 290 8.31 12.00 -3.77
CA CYS A 290 6.94 12.35 -3.40
C CYS A 290 6.64 13.83 -3.66
N ARG A 291 7.56 14.74 -3.34
CA ARG A 291 7.41 16.18 -3.63
C ARG A 291 7.34 16.44 -5.13
N GLU A 292 8.25 15.87 -5.91
CA GLU A 292 8.25 15.99 -7.36
C GLU A 292 6.92 15.52 -7.96
N TRP A 293 6.41 14.37 -7.53
CA TRP A 293 5.13 13.85 -7.99
C TRP A 293 3.95 14.75 -7.60
N ARG A 294 3.96 15.28 -6.38
CA ARG A 294 2.92 16.21 -5.89
C ARG A 294 2.90 17.50 -6.71
N GLU A 295 4.06 18.12 -6.93
CA GLU A 295 4.18 19.37 -7.69
C GLU A 295 3.72 19.19 -9.14
N ARG A 296 4.05 18.08 -9.76
CA ARG A 296 3.65 17.76 -11.14
C ARG A 296 2.16 17.41 -11.24
N ALA A 297 1.61 16.69 -10.28
CA ALA A 297 0.18 16.39 -10.25
C ALA A 297 -0.66 17.68 -10.14
N LEU A 298 -0.22 18.64 -9.32
CA LEU A 298 -0.87 19.96 -9.18
C LEU A 298 -0.79 20.77 -10.48
N SER A 299 0.37 20.78 -11.15
CA SER A 299 0.56 21.52 -12.41
C SER A 299 -0.31 20.97 -13.55
N ALA A 300 -0.59 19.69 -13.57
CA ALA A 300 -1.45 19.06 -14.57
C ALA A 300 -2.95 19.38 -14.35
N HIS A 301 -3.39 19.60 -13.12
CA HIS A 301 -4.76 20.06 -12.81
C HIS A 301 -5.02 21.47 -13.33
N ASP A 302 -4.04 22.40 -13.17
CA ASP A 302 -4.16 23.78 -13.66
C ASP A 302 -4.12 23.90 -15.20
N SER A 303 -3.49 22.95 -15.89
CA SER A 303 -3.41 22.94 -17.36
C SER A 303 -4.58 22.25 -18.04
N GLY A 304 -5.38 21.45 -17.34
CA GLY A 304 -6.60 20.79 -17.85
C GLY A 304 -7.86 21.67 -17.84
N LEU A 305 -7.77 22.89 -17.31
CA LEU A 305 -8.85 23.90 -17.28
C LEU A 305 -8.77 24.92 -18.44
N ARG A 306 -8.08 24.60 -19.55
CA ARG A 306 -8.09 25.44 -20.77
C ARG A 306 -8.62 24.69 -21.98
#